data_53395c66ce29b50bcbed1ce0064f5050
#
_entry.id   53395c66ce29b50bcbed1ce0064f5050
#
_cell.length_a   1.000
_cell.length_b   1.000
_cell.length_c   1.000
_cell.angle_alpha   90.00
_cell.angle_beta   90.00
_cell.angle_gamma   90.00
#
_symmetry.space_group_name_H-M   'P 1'
#
loop_
_entity.id
_entity.type
_entity.pdbx_description
1 polymer ?
#
loop_
_entity_poly.entity_id
_entity_poly.type
_entity_poly.pdbx_seq_one_letter_code
_entity_poly.pdbx_strand_id
1 'polypeptide(L)'
;MAAQSEITPEMLRQALAYNPDTGALNWKYREMPHLSERQRSAWNRKFVGQQAFTRPDRDGYFKGVVFNRPFLAHRVAWAIYHGQWPIYVLDHINGDPGDNRICNLRDVSRSANQKNMKLPIDNTSGAVGVQFVPRLNKWRARIGTASGEIHIGVFADKSMA
;
A
#
# COMPACT_ATOMS: atom_id res chain seq x y z
N MET A 1 -15.83 27.48 -6.13
CA MET A 1 -15.01 26.31 -6.53
C MET A 1 -15.92 25.10 -6.42
N ALA A 2 -16.21 24.41 -7.53
CA ALA A 2 -17.05 23.23 -7.50
C ALA A 2 -16.34 22.14 -6.67
N ALA A 3 -17.01 21.61 -5.65
CA ALA A 3 -16.54 20.48 -4.87
C ALA A 3 -16.23 19.33 -5.85
N GLN A 4 -14.97 18.94 -5.94
CA GLN A 4 -14.59 17.77 -6.72
C GLN A 4 -15.26 16.57 -6.06
N SER A 5 -16.25 15.98 -6.73
CA SER A 5 -16.97 14.79 -6.25
C SER A 5 -15.97 13.72 -5.86
N GLU A 6 -16.04 13.25 -4.63
CA GLU A 6 -15.18 12.19 -4.11
C GLU A 6 -15.51 10.88 -4.82
N ILE A 7 -14.48 10.13 -5.26
CA ILE A 7 -14.70 8.83 -5.89
C ILE A 7 -15.06 7.83 -4.81
N THR A 8 -16.28 7.30 -4.89
CA THR A 8 -16.80 6.33 -3.92
C THR A 8 -16.43 4.89 -4.30
N PRO A 9 -16.45 3.95 -3.34
CA PRO A 9 -16.27 2.52 -3.62
C PRO A 9 -17.28 1.98 -4.63
N GLU A 10 -18.53 2.48 -4.63
CA GLU A 10 -19.57 2.10 -5.60
C GLU A 10 -19.18 2.48 -7.02
N MET A 11 -18.65 3.67 -7.23
CA MET A 11 -18.14 4.10 -8.53
C MET A 11 -16.99 3.19 -8.99
N LEU A 12 -16.09 2.80 -8.08
CA LEU A 12 -15.02 1.86 -8.39
C LEU A 12 -15.57 0.48 -8.80
N ARG A 13 -16.60 -0.04 -8.10
CA ARG A 13 -17.27 -1.31 -8.44
C ARG A 13 -17.96 -1.26 -9.79
N GLN A 14 -18.42 -0.10 -10.24
CA GLN A 14 -18.97 0.07 -11.59
C GLN A 14 -17.88 -0.01 -12.67
N ALA A 15 -16.66 0.47 -12.37
CA ALA A 15 -15.56 0.53 -13.33
C ALA A 15 -14.66 -0.71 -13.32
N LEU A 16 -14.57 -1.42 -12.19
CA LEU A 16 -13.60 -2.48 -11.94
C LEU A 16 -14.27 -3.70 -11.28
N ALA A 17 -13.80 -4.88 -11.67
CA ALA A 17 -14.02 -6.13 -10.96
C ALA A 17 -12.75 -6.45 -10.15
N TYR A 18 -12.90 -6.77 -8.89
CA TYR A 18 -11.81 -7.20 -8.01
C TYR A 18 -11.97 -8.68 -7.64
N ASN A 19 -10.90 -9.44 -7.76
CA ASN A 19 -10.84 -10.82 -7.29
C ASN A 19 -10.06 -10.87 -5.97
N PRO A 20 -10.67 -11.16 -4.83
CA PRO A 20 -10.03 -11.14 -3.52
C PRO A 20 -8.97 -12.22 -3.33
N ASP A 21 -9.07 -13.34 -4.05
CA ASP A 21 -8.16 -14.49 -3.91
C ASP A 21 -6.86 -14.30 -4.71
N THR A 22 -6.94 -13.57 -5.82
CA THR A 22 -5.78 -13.31 -6.69
C THR A 22 -5.23 -11.90 -6.54
N GLY A 23 -6.00 -10.97 -5.97
CA GLY A 23 -5.65 -9.56 -5.89
C GLY A 23 -5.84 -8.78 -7.19
N ALA A 24 -6.33 -9.44 -8.25
CA ALA A 24 -6.46 -8.85 -9.57
C ALA A 24 -7.62 -7.87 -9.66
N LEU A 25 -7.37 -6.75 -10.34
CA LEU A 25 -8.37 -5.75 -10.71
C LEU A 25 -8.53 -5.78 -12.24
N ASN A 26 -9.75 -5.98 -12.73
CA ASN A 26 -10.05 -6.06 -14.15
C ASN A 26 -11.06 -4.98 -14.55
N TRP A 27 -10.88 -4.39 -15.76
CA TRP A 27 -11.80 -3.40 -16.26
C TRP A 27 -13.16 -4.01 -16.59
N LYS A 28 -14.22 -3.37 -16.11
CA LYS A 28 -15.62 -3.65 -16.50
C LYS A 28 -16.02 -2.75 -17.66
N TYR A 29 -17.14 -3.07 -18.30
CA TYR A 29 -17.80 -2.18 -19.25
C TYR A 29 -18.09 -0.83 -18.58
N ARG A 30 -17.85 0.26 -19.32
CA ARG A 30 -18.04 1.63 -18.82
C ARG A 30 -18.88 2.45 -19.78
N GLU A 31 -19.88 3.13 -19.24
CA GLU A 31 -20.76 4.02 -20.01
C GLU A 31 -20.08 5.33 -20.37
N MET A 32 -19.15 5.87 -19.91
CA MET A 32 -18.38 7.08 -20.28
C MET A 32 -19.19 8.08 -21.13
N PRO A 33 -20.21 8.76 -20.57
CA PRO A 33 -21.13 9.60 -21.33
C PRO A 33 -20.47 10.84 -21.96
N HIS A 34 -19.27 11.22 -21.50
CA HIS A 34 -18.48 12.32 -22.06
C HIS A 34 -17.72 11.94 -23.34
N LEU A 35 -17.72 10.66 -23.75
CA LEU A 35 -17.11 10.17 -24.97
C LEU A 35 -18.17 9.90 -26.03
N SER A 36 -17.80 10.09 -27.32
CA SER A 36 -18.63 9.63 -28.41
C SER A 36 -18.80 8.11 -28.39
N GLU A 37 -19.89 7.60 -28.96
CA GLU A 37 -20.15 6.15 -29.00
C GLU A 37 -18.99 5.36 -29.61
N ARG A 38 -18.39 5.88 -30.70
CA ARG A 38 -17.21 5.27 -31.33
C ARG A 38 -16.03 5.16 -30.37
N GLN A 39 -15.73 6.22 -29.61
CA GLN A 39 -14.63 6.24 -28.64
C GLN A 39 -14.91 5.29 -27.48
N ARG A 40 -16.14 5.30 -26.96
CA ARG A 40 -16.57 4.40 -25.86
C ARG A 40 -16.49 2.94 -26.30
N SER A 41 -17.02 2.60 -27.47
CA SER A 41 -16.97 1.24 -28.02
C SER A 41 -15.53 0.78 -28.28
N ALA A 42 -14.68 1.64 -28.80
CA ALA A 42 -13.27 1.32 -29.01
C ALA A 42 -12.54 1.08 -27.67
N TRP A 43 -12.80 1.90 -26.65
CA TRP A 43 -12.22 1.73 -25.33
C TRP A 43 -12.69 0.41 -24.67
N ASN A 44 -14.01 0.18 -24.63
CA ASN A 44 -14.59 -1.02 -24.04
C ASN A 44 -14.09 -2.29 -24.73
N ARG A 45 -14.05 -2.32 -26.06
CA ARG A 45 -13.50 -3.45 -26.82
C ARG A 45 -12.03 -3.76 -26.47
N LYS A 46 -11.25 -2.72 -26.18
CA LYS A 46 -9.83 -2.86 -25.86
C LYS A 46 -9.56 -3.29 -24.41
N PHE A 47 -10.34 -2.79 -23.46
CA PHE A 47 -9.98 -2.90 -22.06
C PHE A 47 -10.90 -3.78 -21.21
N VAL A 48 -12.17 -4.00 -21.59
CA VAL A 48 -13.07 -4.85 -20.79
C VAL A 48 -12.49 -6.24 -20.64
N GLY A 49 -12.45 -6.72 -19.38
CA GLY A 49 -11.85 -7.98 -19.01
C GLY A 49 -10.33 -7.96 -18.86
N GLN A 50 -9.64 -6.92 -19.38
CA GLN A 50 -8.19 -6.80 -19.21
C GLN A 50 -7.84 -6.37 -17.78
N GLN A 51 -6.68 -6.79 -17.32
CA GLN A 51 -6.17 -6.39 -16.01
C GLN A 51 -5.86 -4.89 -15.99
N ALA A 52 -6.34 -4.24 -14.94
CA ALA A 52 -6.02 -2.86 -14.61
C ALA A 52 -4.83 -2.80 -13.64
N PHE A 53 -4.25 -1.63 -13.46
CA PHE A 53 -3.15 -1.42 -12.50
C PHE A 53 -1.95 -2.34 -12.72
N THR A 54 -1.48 -2.43 -13.96
CA THR A 54 -0.39 -3.34 -14.37
C THR A 54 1.00 -2.72 -14.29
N ARG A 55 1.12 -1.44 -13.93
CA ARG A 55 2.41 -0.74 -13.89
C ARG A 55 2.87 -0.57 -12.44
N PRO A 56 3.93 -1.27 -12.02
CA PRO A 56 4.53 -1.04 -10.71
C PRO A 56 5.30 0.29 -10.71
N ASP A 57 5.34 0.94 -9.56
CA ASP A 57 6.30 2.01 -9.32
C ASP A 57 7.67 1.44 -8.85
N ARG A 58 8.61 2.34 -8.54
CA ARG A 58 9.96 1.95 -8.08
C ARG A 58 9.96 1.15 -6.77
N ASP A 59 8.91 1.29 -5.97
CA ASP A 59 8.75 0.63 -4.68
C ASP A 59 7.92 -0.67 -4.81
N GLY A 60 7.48 -1.03 -6.04
CA GLY A 60 6.75 -2.25 -6.36
C GLY A 60 5.23 -2.12 -6.26
N TYR A 61 4.68 -0.97 -5.88
CA TYR A 61 3.24 -0.77 -5.81
C TYR A 61 2.62 -0.56 -7.20
N PHE A 62 1.57 -1.31 -7.51
CA PHE A 62 0.84 -1.11 -8.76
C PHE A 62 0.00 0.15 -8.73
N LYS A 63 0.12 0.96 -9.80
CA LYS A 63 -0.60 2.23 -9.99
C LYS A 63 -1.48 2.20 -11.23
N GLY A 64 -2.59 2.93 -11.18
CA GLY A 64 -3.49 3.11 -12.30
C GLY A 64 -4.32 4.38 -12.18
N VAL A 65 -5.01 4.73 -13.26
CA VAL A 65 -5.88 5.90 -13.33
C VAL A 65 -7.33 5.45 -13.54
N VAL A 66 -8.22 5.87 -12.65
CA VAL A 66 -9.67 5.64 -12.74
C VAL A 66 -10.36 6.98 -12.59
N PHE A 67 -11.32 7.31 -13.47
CA PHE A 67 -12.01 8.60 -13.47
C PHE A 67 -11.05 9.82 -13.47
N ASN A 68 -9.98 9.73 -14.26
CA ASN A 68 -8.93 10.75 -14.37
C ASN A 68 -8.16 11.03 -13.07
N ARG A 69 -8.20 10.10 -12.11
CA ARG A 69 -7.45 10.19 -10.84
C ARG A 69 -6.52 8.99 -10.67
N PRO A 70 -5.29 9.22 -10.23
CA PRO A 70 -4.34 8.15 -9.92
C PRO A 70 -4.69 7.48 -8.59
N PHE A 71 -4.56 6.17 -8.54
CA PHE A 71 -4.75 5.34 -7.35
C PHE A 71 -3.67 4.26 -7.27
N LEU A 72 -3.44 3.78 -6.05
CA LEU A 72 -2.71 2.55 -5.78
C LEU A 72 -3.68 1.36 -5.80
N ALA A 73 -3.28 0.25 -6.41
CA ALA A 73 -4.12 -0.93 -6.60
C ALA A 73 -4.67 -1.49 -5.29
N HIS A 74 -3.81 -1.65 -4.25
CA HIS A 74 -4.23 -2.19 -2.96
C HIS A 74 -5.32 -1.33 -2.29
N ARG A 75 -5.26 0.01 -2.43
CA ARG A 75 -6.29 0.90 -1.87
C ARG A 75 -7.63 0.76 -2.60
N VAL A 76 -7.60 0.57 -3.92
CA VAL A 76 -8.79 0.31 -4.74
C VAL A 76 -9.37 -1.07 -4.41
N ALA A 77 -8.52 -2.09 -4.29
CA ALA A 77 -8.91 -3.44 -3.88
C ALA A 77 -9.64 -3.44 -2.53
N TRP A 78 -9.04 -2.77 -1.53
CA TRP A 78 -9.65 -2.58 -0.21
C TRP A 78 -11.01 -1.89 -0.29
N ALA A 79 -11.07 -0.74 -0.98
CA ALA A 79 -12.30 0.04 -1.10
C ALA A 79 -13.43 -0.74 -1.79
N ILE A 80 -13.12 -1.49 -2.85
CA ILE A 80 -14.09 -2.34 -3.53
C ILE A 80 -14.59 -3.46 -2.60
N TYR A 81 -13.71 -4.13 -1.87
CA TYR A 81 -14.06 -5.25 -1.01
C TYR A 81 -14.87 -4.81 0.21
N HIS A 82 -14.35 -3.84 0.97
CA HIS A 82 -14.96 -3.41 2.23
C HIS A 82 -16.08 -2.36 2.07
N GLY A 83 -16.26 -1.76 0.88
CA GLY A 83 -17.24 -0.70 0.66
C GLY A 83 -16.88 0.64 1.30
N GLN A 84 -15.64 0.79 1.75
CA GLN A 84 -15.10 2.02 2.34
C GLN A 84 -13.61 2.14 2.10
N TRP A 85 -13.11 3.37 2.03
CA TRP A 85 -11.68 3.61 1.96
C TRP A 85 -10.98 3.22 3.27
N PRO A 86 -9.69 2.78 3.22
CA PRO A 86 -8.95 2.53 4.45
C PRO A 86 -8.78 3.83 5.24
N ILE A 87 -8.98 3.75 6.56
CA ILE A 87 -8.92 4.88 7.50
C ILE A 87 -7.45 5.28 7.75
N TYR A 88 -6.57 4.29 7.82
CA TYR A 88 -5.16 4.48 8.14
C TYR A 88 -4.25 4.10 6.97
N VAL A 89 -3.09 3.56 7.27
CA VAL A 89 -2.12 3.05 6.29
C VAL A 89 -2.49 1.62 5.93
N LEU A 90 -2.63 1.37 4.63
CA LEU A 90 -2.83 0.00 4.16
C LEU A 90 -1.47 -0.67 3.99
N ASP A 91 -1.26 -1.75 4.74
CA ASP A 91 -0.01 -2.51 4.81
C ASP A 91 -0.18 -3.91 4.18
N HIS A 92 0.91 -4.43 3.58
CA HIS A 92 1.00 -5.78 3.06
C HIS A 92 1.63 -6.69 4.11
N ILE A 93 0.88 -7.68 4.61
CA ILE A 93 1.29 -8.55 5.72
C ILE A 93 2.59 -9.30 5.39
N ASN A 94 2.73 -9.78 4.14
CA ASN A 94 3.93 -10.49 3.68
C ASN A 94 5.07 -9.55 3.23
N GLY A 95 4.85 -8.22 3.22
CA GLY A 95 5.81 -7.22 2.76
C GLY A 95 6.03 -7.19 1.25
N ASP A 96 5.20 -7.86 0.44
CA ASP A 96 5.19 -7.77 -1.02
C ASP A 96 4.15 -6.74 -1.49
N PRO A 97 4.56 -5.55 -2.00
CA PRO A 97 3.65 -4.49 -2.43
C PRO A 97 2.84 -4.85 -3.68
N GLY A 98 3.22 -5.92 -4.38
CA GLY A 98 2.50 -6.46 -5.54
C GLY A 98 1.35 -7.39 -5.20
N ASP A 99 1.33 -7.98 -4.00
CA ASP A 99 0.33 -8.95 -3.57
C ASP A 99 -0.90 -8.28 -2.97
N ASN A 100 -1.85 -7.94 -3.83
CA ASN A 100 -3.08 -7.23 -3.46
C ASN A 100 -4.25 -8.16 -3.07
N ARG A 101 -4.00 -9.43 -2.72
CA ARG A 101 -5.04 -10.33 -2.16
C ARG A 101 -5.56 -9.76 -0.86
N ILE A 102 -6.88 -9.85 -0.65
CA ILE A 102 -7.49 -9.21 0.53
C ILE A 102 -6.97 -9.79 1.85
N CYS A 103 -6.67 -11.08 1.89
CA CYS A 103 -6.09 -11.74 3.07
C CYS A 103 -4.68 -11.24 3.44
N ASN A 104 -3.99 -10.59 2.48
CA ASN A 104 -2.66 -10.00 2.68
C ASN A 104 -2.69 -8.50 3.00
N LEU A 105 -3.86 -7.86 2.94
CA LEU A 105 -4.02 -6.42 3.21
C LEU A 105 -4.56 -6.20 4.63
N ARG A 106 -4.05 -5.18 5.31
CA ARG A 106 -4.57 -4.74 6.61
C ARG A 106 -4.51 -3.23 6.75
N ASP A 107 -5.56 -2.64 7.32
CA ASP A 107 -5.64 -1.22 7.65
C ASP A 107 -5.09 -1.02 9.07
N VAL A 108 -3.91 -0.43 9.19
CA VAL A 108 -3.19 -0.32 10.46
C VAL A 108 -2.71 1.10 10.72
N SER A 109 -2.64 1.48 11.99
CA SER A 109 -2.05 2.76 12.38
C SER A 109 -0.60 2.87 11.90
N ARG A 110 -0.15 4.10 11.69
CA ARG A 110 1.24 4.36 11.27
C ARG A 110 2.27 3.73 12.20
N SER A 111 2.02 3.75 13.50
CA SER A 111 2.90 3.14 14.50
C SER A 111 2.94 1.61 14.39
N ALA A 112 1.80 0.96 14.12
CA ALA A 112 1.76 -0.49 13.90
C ALA A 112 2.47 -0.88 12.58
N ASN A 113 2.30 -0.09 11.52
CA ASN A 113 3.00 -0.31 10.26
C ASN A 113 4.52 -0.21 10.39
N GLN A 114 5.02 0.79 11.16
CA GLN A 114 6.45 0.94 11.40
C GLN A 114 7.08 -0.29 12.07
N LYS A 115 6.35 -0.99 12.93
CA LYS A 115 6.84 -2.24 13.56
C LYS A 115 6.96 -3.40 12.58
N ASN A 116 6.22 -3.36 11.48
CA ASN A 116 6.24 -4.40 10.43
C ASN A 116 7.22 -4.11 9.29
N MET A 117 7.86 -2.94 9.29
CA MET A 117 8.83 -2.60 8.25
C MET A 117 10.05 -3.51 8.32
N LYS A 118 10.55 -3.91 7.15
CA LYS A 118 11.86 -4.57 7.04
C LYS A 118 12.94 -3.65 7.61
N LEU A 119 13.97 -4.26 8.18
CA LEU A 119 15.15 -3.51 8.63
C LEU A 119 15.70 -2.69 7.45
N PRO A 120 16.08 -1.41 7.68
CA PRO A 120 16.78 -0.61 6.68
C PRO A 120 18.02 -1.33 6.14
N ILE A 121 18.32 -1.13 4.87
CA ILE A 121 19.46 -1.80 4.21
C ILE A 121 20.82 -1.43 4.85
N ASP A 122 20.88 -0.28 5.49
CA ASP A 122 22.05 0.22 6.24
C ASP A 122 22.06 -0.23 7.71
N ASN A 123 21.10 -1.07 8.13
CA ASN A 123 21.08 -1.62 9.47
C ASN A 123 22.15 -2.70 9.64
N THR A 124 23.27 -2.33 10.22
CA THR A 124 24.41 -3.22 10.47
C THR A 124 24.24 -4.13 11.68
N SER A 125 23.25 -3.83 12.55
CA SER A 125 23.01 -4.61 13.75
C SER A 125 22.16 -5.86 13.52
N GLY A 126 21.30 -5.86 12.49
CA GLY A 126 20.31 -6.91 12.25
C GLY A 126 19.12 -6.87 13.23
N ALA A 127 19.00 -5.84 14.06
CA ALA A 127 17.89 -5.66 15.01
C ALA A 127 17.40 -4.22 15.01
N VAL A 128 16.07 -4.03 15.24
CA VAL A 128 15.48 -2.70 15.39
C VAL A 128 15.92 -2.11 16.70
N GLY A 129 16.31 -0.83 16.70
CA GLY A 129 16.68 -0.12 17.91
C GLY A 129 18.09 -0.42 18.44
N VAL A 130 18.86 -1.28 17.77
CA VAL A 130 20.25 -1.59 18.13
C VAL A 130 21.19 -0.92 17.13
N GLN A 131 22.16 -0.18 17.62
CA GLN A 131 23.14 0.56 16.81
C GLN A 131 24.54 0.47 17.42
N PHE A 132 25.54 0.23 16.58
CA PHE A 132 26.92 0.33 16.99
C PHE A 132 27.33 1.80 17.15
N VAL A 133 28.00 2.14 18.24
CA VAL A 133 28.50 3.49 18.54
C VAL A 133 30.03 3.45 18.49
N PRO A 134 30.66 3.84 17.37
CA PRO A 134 32.11 3.67 17.15
C PRO A 134 32.97 4.34 18.23
N ARG A 135 32.57 5.55 18.67
CA ARG A 135 33.29 6.33 19.69
C ARG A 135 33.43 5.57 21.02
N LEU A 136 32.45 4.72 21.34
CA LEU A 136 32.42 3.95 22.61
C LEU A 136 32.88 2.51 22.39
N ASN A 137 33.03 2.07 21.14
CA ASN A 137 33.23 0.67 20.76
C ASN A 137 32.20 -0.27 21.40
N LYS A 138 30.92 0.16 21.41
CA LYS A 138 29.81 -0.53 22.09
C LYS A 138 28.53 -0.47 21.29
N TRP A 139 27.60 -1.36 21.60
CA TRP A 139 26.26 -1.40 21.05
C TRP A 139 25.29 -0.64 21.95
N ARG A 140 24.52 0.26 21.38
CA ARG A 140 23.46 1.00 22.07
C ARG A 140 22.11 0.38 21.68
N ALA A 141 21.29 0.04 22.71
CA ALA A 141 19.92 -0.39 22.52
C ALA A 141 18.94 0.70 22.97
N ARG A 142 17.89 0.90 22.19
CA ARG A 142 16.80 1.85 22.45
C ARG A 142 15.48 1.32 21.88
N ILE A 143 14.36 1.70 22.46
CA ILE A 143 13.02 1.34 22.00
C ILE A 143 12.18 2.59 21.83
N GLY A 144 11.53 2.71 20.67
CA GLY A 144 10.52 3.75 20.41
C GLY A 144 9.20 3.39 21.08
N THR A 145 8.63 4.34 21.83
CA THR A 145 7.30 4.22 22.44
C THR A 145 6.40 5.35 21.94
N ALA A 146 5.11 5.29 22.27
CA ALA A 146 4.16 6.35 21.94
C ALA A 146 4.52 7.69 22.62
N SER A 147 5.20 7.63 23.77
CA SER A 147 5.64 8.79 24.55
C SER A 147 7.06 9.27 24.22
N GLY A 148 7.76 8.60 23.31
CA GLY A 148 9.12 8.94 22.92
C GLY A 148 10.05 7.73 22.88
N GLU A 149 11.37 8.00 22.83
CA GLU A 149 12.40 6.97 22.80
C GLU A 149 12.92 6.67 24.21
N ILE A 150 12.97 5.40 24.56
CA ILE A 150 13.56 4.92 25.82
C ILE A 150 14.94 4.34 25.52
N HIS A 151 15.96 4.86 26.19
CA HIS A 151 17.31 4.31 26.16
C HIS A 151 17.38 3.08 27.09
N ILE A 152 17.69 1.90 26.54
CA ILE A 152 17.77 0.64 27.30
C ILE A 152 19.16 0.50 27.92
N GLY A 153 20.21 0.77 27.13
CA GLY A 153 21.57 0.65 27.63
C GLY A 153 22.63 0.69 26.53
N VAL A 154 23.89 0.55 26.98
CA VAL A 154 25.08 0.43 26.13
C VAL A 154 25.84 -0.82 26.53
N PHE A 155 26.05 -1.74 25.60
CA PHE A 155 26.56 -3.08 25.83
C PHE A 155 27.86 -3.30 25.06
N ALA A 156 28.78 -4.06 25.63
CA ALA A 156 30.03 -4.43 24.95
C ALA A 156 29.77 -5.44 23.83
N ASP A 157 28.80 -6.35 24.03
CA ASP A 157 28.41 -7.38 23.09
C ASP A 157 27.04 -7.05 22.46
N LYS A 158 26.92 -7.26 21.14
CA LYS A 158 25.68 -7.09 20.40
C LYS A 158 24.55 -8.01 20.88
N SER A 159 24.89 -9.22 21.29
CA SER A 159 23.91 -10.21 21.76
C SER A 159 23.21 -9.81 23.05
N MET A 160 23.75 -8.85 23.79
CA MET A 160 23.19 -8.29 25.02
C MET A 160 22.40 -7.00 24.80
N ALA A 161 22.44 -6.43 23.59
CA ALA A 161 21.74 -5.23 23.19
C ALA A 161 20.44 -5.55 22.45
#